data_11e0da771e2f861e5696c6e81d1e4320
#
_entry.id   11e0da771e2f861e5696c6e81d1e4320
#
_cell.length_a   1.000
_cell.length_b   1.000
_cell.length_c   1.000
_cell.angle_alpha   90.00
_cell.angle_beta   90.00
_cell.angle_gamma   90.00
#
_symmetry.space_group_name_H-M   'P 1'
#
loop_
_entity.id
_entity.type
_entity.pdbx_description
1 polymer ?
#
loop_
_entity_poly.entity_id
_entity_poly.type
_entity_poly.pdbx_seq_one_letter_code
_entity_poly.pdbx_strand_id
1 'polypeptide(L)'
;MHSHNKKVLIAGYTGFIGSHLIKEMKADNSITIIPLSRSNGFDLAGDPKIFDIECDVIVNLAGVVGIDRSWKEPKDFYKDNYLTTLNLLELARKNSASIVHISSYVYGVPQYLPVDEKHPIQGYNPYASSKILSEELCKDYGRYYDIPVTILRPFNVYGTNQSSQNLYKV
;
A
#
# COMPACT_ATOMS: atom_id res chain seq x y z
N MET A 1 -29.34 13.66 -12.68
CA MET A 1 -28.32 12.57 -12.50
C MET A 1 -27.68 12.79 -11.15
N HIS A 2 -27.99 11.95 -10.14
CA HIS A 2 -27.28 12.01 -8.86
C HIS A 2 -25.85 11.52 -9.09
N SER A 3 -24.89 12.42 -9.02
CA SER A 3 -23.47 12.07 -9.01
C SER A 3 -23.22 11.18 -7.78
N HIS A 4 -23.02 9.89 -7.99
CA HIS A 4 -22.67 8.98 -6.93
C HIS A 4 -21.24 9.31 -6.47
N ASN A 5 -21.09 9.73 -5.21
CA ASN A 5 -19.75 10.03 -4.67
C ASN A 5 -18.90 8.76 -4.72
N LYS A 6 -17.69 8.88 -5.26
CA LYS A 6 -16.75 7.77 -5.36
C LYS A 6 -16.24 7.38 -3.97
N LYS A 7 -16.46 6.15 -3.55
CA LYS A 7 -16.01 5.61 -2.26
C LYS A 7 -14.55 5.17 -2.36
N VAL A 8 -13.65 5.86 -1.66
CA VAL A 8 -12.21 5.58 -1.66
C VAL A 8 -11.77 5.06 -0.29
N LEU A 9 -11.40 3.79 -0.23
CA LEU A 9 -10.84 3.17 0.96
C LEU A 9 -9.34 3.47 1.03
N ILE A 10 -8.87 4.01 2.16
CA ILE A 10 -7.47 4.32 2.41
C ILE A 10 -6.96 3.45 3.56
N ALA A 11 -6.27 2.36 3.22
CA ALA A 11 -5.62 1.48 4.18
C ALA A 11 -4.29 2.09 4.64
N GLY A 12 -4.08 2.18 5.95
CA GLY A 12 -2.87 2.81 6.53
C GLY A 12 -2.92 4.34 6.58
N TYR A 13 -4.11 4.91 6.70
CA TYR A 13 -4.34 6.37 6.67
C TYR A 13 -3.62 7.15 7.78
N THR A 14 -3.27 6.51 8.89
CA THR A 14 -2.54 7.15 10.00
C THR A 14 -1.03 7.21 9.79
N GLY A 15 -0.52 6.54 8.75
CA GLY A 15 0.87 6.59 8.36
C GLY A 15 1.26 7.95 7.77
N PHE A 16 2.57 8.15 7.56
CA PHE A 16 3.12 9.39 7.02
C PHE A 16 2.44 9.80 5.69
N ILE A 17 2.46 8.95 4.68
CA ILE A 17 1.83 9.25 3.38
C ILE A 17 0.30 9.32 3.51
N GLY A 18 -0.31 8.41 4.27
CA GLY A 18 -1.76 8.33 4.43
C GLY A 18 -2.37 9.59 5.05
N SER A 19 -1.71 10.16 6.05
CA SER A 19 -2.18 11.38 6.71
C SER A 19 -2.18 12.60 5.77
N HIS A 20 -1.18 12.71 4.91
CA HIS A 20 -1.13 13.75 3.88
C HIS A 20 -2.18 13.51 2.79
N LEU A 21 -2.32 12.28 2.31
CA LEU A 21 -3.32 11.94 1.28
C LEU A 21 -4.74 12.28 1.74
N ILE A 22 -5.12 11.90 2.97
CA ILE A 22 -6.44 12.23 3.52
C ILE A 22 -6.66 13.74 3.58
N LYS A 23 -5.64 14.50 3.97
CA LYS A 23 -5.75 15.95 4.05
C LYS A 23 -6.06 16.58 2.68
N GLU A 24 -5.36 16.12 1.64
CA GLU A 24 -5.59 16.62 0.27
C GLU A 24 -6.97 16.18 -0.26
N MET A 25 -7.34 14.91 -0.06
CA MET A 25 -8.61 14.37 -0.58
C MET A 25 -9.85 14.94 0.10
N LYS A 26 -9.76 15.44 1.34
CA LYS A 26 -10.89 16.09 2.03
C LYS A 26 -11.40 17.35 1.36
N ALA A 27 -10.62 17.96 0.48
CA ALA A 27 -11.04 19.13 -0.30
C ALA A 27 -11.99 18.78 -1.46
N ASP A 28 -12.06 17.50 -1.84
CA ASP A 28 -12.91 17.04 -2.95
C ASP A 28 -14.23 16.45 -2.43
N ASN A 29 -15.31 17.19 -2.61
CA ASN A 29 -16.66 16.78 -2.19
C ASN A 29 -17.27 15.64 -3.03
N SER A 30 -16.65 15.25 -4.13
CA SER A 30 -17.08 14.12 -4.97
C SER A 30 -16.60 12.77 -4.44
N ILE A 31 -15.77 12.76 -3.39
CA ILE A 31 -15.14 11.58 -2.82
C ILE A 31 -15.66 11.33 -1.39
N THR A 32 -16.03 10.08 -1.12
CA THR A 32 -16.30 9.60 0.23
C THR A 32 -15.10 8.78 0.69
N ILE A 33 -14.36 9.27 1.70
CA ILE A 33 -13.17 8.62 2.23
C ILE A 33 -13.56 7.59 3.29
N ILE A 34 -13.03 6.35 3.15
CA ILE A 34 -13.17 5.24 4.10
C ILE A 34 -11.78 4.95 4.69
N PRO A 35 -11.42 5.53 5.85
CA PRO A 35 -10.09 5.37 6.42
C PRO A 35 -9.99 4.09 7.25
N LEU A 36 -9.01 3.22 6.98
CA LEU A 36 -8.76 2.00 7.74
C LEU A 36 -7.32 1.95 8.28
N SER A 37 -7.20 1.58 9.54
CA SER A 37 -5.92 1.29 10.21
C SER A 37 -6.15 0.53 11.51
N ARG A 38 -5.08 0.03 12.11
CA ARG A 38 -5.13 -0.58 13.45
C ARG A 38 -5.63 0.40 14.52
N SER A 39 -5.38 1.69 14.37
CA SER A 39 -5.80 2.72 15.35
C SER A 39 -7.31 2.92 15.40
N ASN A 40 -8.04 2.60 14.34
CA ASN A 40 -9.50 2.60 14.33
C ASN A 40 -10.11 1.19 14.30
N GLY A 41 -9.35 0.18 14.77
CA GLY A 41 -9.83 -1.15 15.06
C GLY A 41 -9.77 -2.15 13.91
N PHE A 42 -9.10 -1.84 12.80
CA PHE A 42 -8.96 -2.76 11.68
C PHE A 42 -7.58 -3.39 11.59
N ASP A 43 -7.48 -4.70 11.83
CA ASP A 43 -6.31 -5.49 11.47
C ASP A 43 -6.48 -6.05 10.06
N LEU A 44 -5.92 -5.33 9.08
CA LEU A 44 -6.08 -5.66 7.66
C LEU A 44 -5.47 -7.02 7.27
N ALA A 45 -4.58 -7.56 8.10
CA ALA A 45 -3.98 -8.88 7.87
C ALA A 45 -4.86 -10.05 8.36
N GLY A 46 -5.87 -9.80 9.22
CA GLY A 46 -6.63 -10.89 9.84
C GLY A 46 -8.11 -10.61 10.14
N ASP A 47 -8.58 -9.36 10.06
CA ASP A 47 -9.96 -9.03 10.43
C ASP A 47 -10.94 -9.26 9.25
N PRO A 48 -11.91 -10.22 9.39
CA PRO A 48 -12.90 -10.48 8.34
C PRO A 48 -13.88 -9.32 8.11
N LYS A 49 -14.01 -8.38 9.04
CA LYS A 49 -14.93 -7.23 8.90
C LYS A 49 -14.60 -6.31 7.73
N ILE A 50 -13.36 -6.35 7.23
CA ILE A 50 -13.00 -5.57 6.04
C ILE A 50 -13.83 -5.97 4.82
N PHE A 51 -14.28 -7.21 4.73
CA PHE A 51 -15.04 -7.72 3.58
C PHE A 51 -16.49 -7.23 3.53
N ASP A 52 -16.99 -6.55 4.58
CA ASP A 52 -18.32 -5.93 4.60
C ASP A 52 -18.31 -4.47 4.09
N ILE A 53 -17.13 -3.98 3.70
CA ILE A 53 -16.97 -2.60 3.23
C ILE A 53 -17.23 -2.53 1.72
N GLU A 54 -18.06 -1.57 1.32
CA GLU A 54 -18.26 -1.21 -0.08
C GLU A 54 -17.33 -0.06 -0.48
N CYS A 55 -16.58 -0.23 -1.57
CA CYS A 55 -15.69 0.79 -2.11
C CYS A 55 -15.51 0.65 -3.63
N ASP A 56 -15.16 1.77 -4.28
CA ASP A 56 -14.86 1.84 -5.72
C ASP A 56 -13.34 1.83 -5.98
N VAL A 57 -12.57 2.34 -5.03
CA VAL A 57 -11.11 2.43 -5.12
C VAL A 57 -10.50 2.08 -3.77
N ILE A 58 -9.41 1.33 -3.80
CA ILE A 58 -8.60 1.02 -2.62
C ILE A 58 -7.21 1.63 -2.81
N VAL A 59 -6.76 2.42 -1.83
CA VAL A 59 -5.37 2.89 -1.75
C VAL A 59 -4.69 2.16 -0.61
N ASN A 60 -3.80 1.22 -0.95
CA ASN A 60 -3.06 0.42 0.03
C ASN A 60 -1.74 1.08 0.41
N LEU A 61 -1.77 1.87 1.49
CA LEU A 61 -0.59 2.45 2.15
C LEU A 61 -0.22 1.67 3.43
N ALA A 62 -1.00 0.64 3.78
CA ALA A 62 -0.74 -0.16 4.96
C ALA A 62 0.43 -1.12 4.74
N GLY A 63 1.23 -1.27 5.77
CA GLY A 63 2.35 -2.21 5.76
C GLY A 63 3.34 -1.91 6.89
N VAL A 64 4.14 -2.92 7.21
CA VAL A 64 5.25 -2.79 8.13
C VAL A 64 6.47 -2.29 7.37
N VAL A 65 7.14 -1.26 7.89
CA VAL A 65 8.28 -0.60 7.26
C VAL A 65 9.51 -0.63 8.18
N GLY A 66 10.70 -0.46 7.59
CA GLY A 66 11.96 -0.37 8.31
C GLY A 66 12.92 -1.52 7.97
N ILE A 67 14.06 -1.19 7.34
CA ILE A 67 15.05 -2.17 6.88
C ILE A 67 15.68 -2.91 8.06
N ASP A 68 16.19 -2.18 9.06
CA ASP A 68 16.86 -2.76 10.22
C ASP A 68 15.93 -3.68 11.03
N ARG A 69 14.67 -3.27 11.18
CA ARG A 69 13.67 -4.08 11.85
C ARG A 69 13.35 -5.35 11.06
N SER A 70 13.35 -5.28 9.74
CA SER A 70 13.02 -6.43 8.89
C SER A 70 14.02 -7.58 9.02
N TRP A 71 15.29 -7.30 9.35
CA TRP A 71 16.29 -8.32 9.63
C TRP A 71 16.07 -9.03 10.98
N LYS A 72 15.48 -8.32 11.96
CA LYS A 72 15.22 -8.85 13.31
C LYS A 72 13.90 -9.62 13.38
N GLU A 73 12.89 -9.15 12.65
CA GLU A 73 11.51 -9.64 12.70
C GLU A 73 10.97 -9.97 11.29
N PRO A 74 11.68 -10.78 10.48
CA PRO A 74 11.31 -10.99 9.07
C PRO A 74 9.92 -11.58 8.90
N LYS A 75 9.49 -12.45 9.82
CA LYS A 75 8.17 -13.08 9.79
C LYS A 75 7.05 -12.07 9.77
N ASP A 76 7.15 -11.00 10.55
CA ASP A 76 6.11 -9.97 10.64
C ASP A 76 5.98 -9.19 9.31
N PHE A 77 7.13 -8.92 8.67
CA PHE A 77 7.14 -8.24 7.38
C PHE A 77 6.49 -9.08 6.27
N TYR A 78 6.85 -10.35 6.17
CA TYR A 78 6.23 -11.26 5.20
C TYR A 78 4.74 -11.45 5.48
N LYS A 79 4.38 -11.72 6.74
CA LYS A 79 2.98 -11.93 7.13
C LYS A 79 2.13 -10.69 6.88
N ASP A 80 2.50 -9.57 7.51
CA ASP A 80 1.64 -8.39 7.52
C ASP A 80 1.54 -7.74 6.14
N ASN A 81 2.66 -7.57 5.41
CA ASN A 81 2.64 -6.95 4.09
C ASN A 81 1.91 -7.83 3.06
N TYR A 82 2.13 -9.15 3.10
CA TYR A 82 1.50 -10.08 2.18
C TYR A 82 0.00 -10.23 2.46
N LEU A 83 -0.39 -10.56 3.70
CA LEU A 83 -1.81 -10.80 4.05
C LEU A 83 -2.65 -9.53 3.92
N THR A 84 -2.13 -8.38 4.33
CA THR A 84 -2.82 -7.10 4.12
C THR A 84 -3.11 -6.88 2.64
N THR A 85 -2.12 -7.10 1.77
CA THR A 85 -2.30 -6.92 0.33
C THR A 85 -3.29 -7.93 -0.23
N LEU A 86 -3.19 -9.21 0.16
CA LEU A 86 -4.10 -10.27 -0.26
C LEU A 86 -5.56 -9.94 0.12
N ASN A 87 -5.80 -9.55 1.35
CA ASN A 87 -7.15 -9.25 1.83
C ASN A 87 -7.75 -8.02 1.13
N LEU A 88 -6.95 -7.00 0.86
CA LEU A 88 -7.40 -5.82 0.10
C LEU A 88 -7.66 -6.13 -1.37
N LEU A 89 -6.91 -7.06 -1.97
CA LEU A 89 -7.17 -7.55 -3.33
C LEU A 89 -8.47 -8.39 -3.38
N GLU A 90 -8.72 -9.23 -2.38
CA GLU A 90 -10.00 -9.96 -2.27
C GLU A 90 -11.18 -8.99 -2.07
N LEU A 91 -11.01 -7.94 -1.27
CA LEU A 91 -12.00 -6.88 -1.15
C LEU A 91 -12.23 -6.15 -2.48
N ALA A 92 -11.15 -5.82 -3.21
CA ALA A 92 -11.24 -5.23 -4.54
C ALA A 92 -12.01 -6.13 -5.51
N ARG A 93 -11.72 -7.44 -5.49
CA ARG A 93 -12.41 -8.44 -6.33
C ARG A 93 -13.90 -8.52 -6.00
N LYS A 94 -14.26 -8.54 -4.71
CA LYS A 94 -15.67 -8.56 -4.25
C LYS A 94 -16.45 -7.33 -4.71
N ASN A 95 -15.80 -6.16 -4.68
CA ASN A 95 -16.45 -4.88 -5.01
C ASN A 95 -16.30 -4.45 -6.48
N SER A 96 -15.58 -5.19 -7.30
CA SER A 96 -15.15 -4.75 -8.64
C SER A 96 -14.40 -3.40 -8.58
N ALA A 97 -13.65 -3.18 -7.50
CA ALA A 97 -12.93 -1.95 -7.23
C ALA A 97 -11.53 -1.95 -7.85
N SER A 98 -11.01 -0.78 -8.16
CA SER A 98 -9.60 -0.63 -8.53
C SER A 98 -8.72 -0.53 -7.28
N ILE A 99 -7.42 -0.90 -7.41
CA ILE A 99 -6.46 -0.80 -6.30
C ILE A 99 -5.19 -0.06 -6.72
N VAL A 100 -4.76 0.88 -5.88
CA VAL A 100 -3.44 1.52 -5.93
C VAL A 100 -2.60 0.96 -4.78
N HIS A 101 -1.58 0.15 -5.10
CA HIS A 101 -0.67 -0.45 -4.13
C HIS A 101 0.62 0.35 -4.02
N ILE A 102 0.96 0.78 -2.81
CA ILE A 102 2.23 1.45 -2.54
C ILE A 102 3.28 0.41 -2.19
N SER A 103 4.21 0.20 -3.11
CA SER A 103 5.39 -0.61 -2.92
C SER A 103 6.53 0.22 -2.29
N SER A 104 7.75 0.04 -2.75
CA SER A 104 8.94 0.72 -2.25
C SER A 104 10.02 0.75 -3.32
N TYR A 105 11.19 1.30 -2.99
CA TYR A 105 12.40 1.09 -3.78
C TYR A 105 12.83 -0.38 -3.68
N VAL A 106 12.58 -1.14 -4.74
CA VAL A 106 12.80 -2.61 -4.79
C VAL A 106 13.86 -3.03 -5.82
N TYR A 107 14.62 -2.08 -6.32
CA TYR A 107 15.57 -2.31 -7.42
C TYR A 107 16.96 -2.75 -6.96
N GLY A 108 17.27 -2.67 -5.65
CA GLY A 108 18.60 -3.00 -5.13
C GLY A 108 19.67 -2.00 -5.54
N VAL A 109 20.87 -2.48 -5.87
CA VAL A 109 21.95 -1.63 -6.39
C VAL A 109 21.65 -1.30 -7.86
N PRO A 110 21.60 0.00 -8.23
CA PRO A 110 21.30 0.39 -9.60
C PRO A 110 22.32 -0.19 -10.61
N GLN A 111 21.81 -0.81 -11.67
CA GLN A 111 22.64 -1.29 -12.79
C GLN A 111 22.85 -0.22 -13.85
N TYR A 112 21.94 0.76 -13.94
CA TYR A 112 22.02 1.95 -14.79
C TYR A 112 21.26 3.13 -14.16
N LEU A 113 21.55 4.34 -14.63
CA LEU A 113 20.91 5.57 -14.19
C LEU A 113 20.43 6.40 -15.40
N PRO A 114 19.28 7.09 -15.29
CA PRO A 114 18.36 7.07 -14.15
C PRO A 114 17.64 5.71 -14.02
N VAL A 115 17.25 5.35 -12.78
CA VAL A 115 16.44 4.15 -12.54
C VAL A 115 15.02 4.41 -13.04
N ASP A 116 14.48 3.48 -13.82
CA ASP A 116 13.11 3.49 -14.34
C ASP A 116 12.35 2.22 -13.96
N GLU A 117 11.10 2.10 -14.39
CA GLU A 117 10.23 0.96 -14.08
C GLU A 117 10.67 -0.36 -14.76
N LYS A 118 11.55 -0.29 -15.76
CA LYS A 118 12.12 -1.46 -16.46
C LYS A 118 13.37 -2.00 -15.77
N HIS A 119 13.91 -1.23 -14.79
CA HIS A 119 15.07 -1.66 -14.02
C HIS A 119 14.79 -3.00 -13.33
N PRO A 120 15.77 -3.94 -13.32
CA PRO A 120 15.60 -5.23 -12.65
C PRO A 120 15.20 -5.08 -11.18
N ILE A 121 14.20 -5.87 -10.75
CA ILE A 121 13.74 -5.91 -9.38
C ILE A 121 14.61 -6.90 -8.61
N GLN A 122 15.18 -6.44 -7.49
CA GLN A 122 16.03 -7.28 -6.65
C GLN A 122 15.75 -7.00 -5.16
N GLY A 123 15.18 -8.00 -4.48
CA GLY A 123 15.05 -7.95 -3.02
C GLY A 123 16.40 -8.09 -2.34
N TYR A 124 16.81 -7.10 -1.56
CA TYR A 124 18.09 -7.06 -0.86
C TYR A 124 17.96 -7.06 0.67
N ASN A 125 16.72 -7.13 1.16
CA ASN A 125 16.39 -7.30 2.57
C ASN A 125 14.95 -7.86 2.71
N PRO A 126 14.55 -8.38 3.89
CA PRO A 126 13.21 -8.96 4.09
C PRO A 126 12.06 -7.98 3.83
N TYR A 127 12.26 -6.68 4.11
CA TYR A 127 11.26 -5.64 3.79
C TYR A 127 11.05 -5.53 2.28
N ALA A 128 12.12 -5.34 1.49
CA ALA A 128 12.03 -5.25 0.05
C ALA A 128 11.41 -6.53 -0.55
N SER A 129 11.84 -7.70 -0.08
CA SER A 129 11.30 -8.99 -0.53
C SER A 129 9.80 -9.13 -0.23
N SER A 130 9.34 -8.69 0.95
CA SER A 130 7.91 -8.72 1.29
C SER A 130 7.07 -7.80 0.39
N LYS A 131 7.63 -6.65 -0.02
CA LYS A 131 6.97 -5.73 -0.97
C LYS A 131 6.92 -6.31 -2.38
N ILE A 132 7.99 -6.98 -2.84
CA ILE A 132 8.02 -7.67 -4.13
C ILE A 132 6.95 -8.77 -4.19
N LEU A 133 6.82 -9.59 -3.13
CA LEU A 133 5.76 -10.59 -3.05
C LEU A 133 4.35 -9.98 -3.12
N SER A 134 4.15 -8.83 -2.48
CA SER A 134 2.89 -8.09 -2.56
C SER A 134 2.62 -7.54 -3.98
N GLU A 135 3.66 -7.10 -4.70
CA GLU A 135 3.53 -6.69 -6.09
C GLU A 135 3.14 -7.87 -7.02
N GLU A 136 3.72 -9.07 -6.81
CA GLU A 136 3.35 -10.26 -7.60
C GLU A 136 1.89 -10.62 -7.38
N LEU A 137 1.37 -10.59 -6.13
CA LEU A 137 -0.06 -10.73 -5.87
C LEU A 137 -0.90 -9.71 -6.66
N CYS A 138 -0.51 -8.45 -6.65
CA CYS A 138 -1.20 -7.39 -7.38
C CYS A 138 -1.26 -7.69 -8.90
N LYS A 139 -0.15 -8.14 -9.48
CA LYS A 139 -0.07 -8.52 -10.89
C LYS A 139 -0.95 -9.73 -11.22
N ASP A 140 -0.96 -10.74 -10.35
CA ASP A 140 -1.77 -11.94 -10.52
C ASP A 140 -3.26 -11.61 -10.46
N TYR A 141 -3.69 -10.78 -9.50
CA TYR A 141 -5.08 -10.36 -9.41
C TYR A 141 -5.52 -9.49 -10.59
N GLY A 142 -4.63 -8.62 -11.09
CA GLY A 142 -4.89 -7.89 -12.33
C GLY A 142 -5.03 -8.81 -13.54
N ARG A 143 -4.21 -9.86 -13.63
CA ARG A 143 -4.20 -10.80 -14.76
C ARG A 143 -5.36 -11.79 -14.74
N TYR A 144 -5.69 -12.34 -13.56
CA TYR A 144 -6.63 -13.45 -13.45
C TYR A 144 -8.07 -13.02 -13.12
N TYR A 145 -8.23 -11.84 -12.54
CA TYR A 145 -9.55 -11.34 -12.09
C TYR A 145 -9.92 -9.99 -12.68
N ASP A 146 -9.15 -9.49 -13.65
CA ASP A 146 -9.39 -8.22 -14.36
C ASP A 146 -9.52 -7.00 -13.42
N ILE A 147 -8.87 -7.05 -12.24
CA ILE A 147 -8.86 -5.92 -11.32
C ILE A 147 -7.92 -4.84 -11.85
N PRO A 148 -8.37 -3.57 -11.98
CA PRO A 148 -7.48 -2.49 -12.34
C PRO A 148 -6.48 -2.22 -11.20
N VAL A 149 -5.21 -2.58 -11.44
CA VAL A 149 -4.12 -2.44 -10.45
C VAL A 149 -3.13 -1.38 -10.92
N THR A 150 -2.78 -0.47 -10.00
CA THR A 150 -1.64 0.44 -10.14
C THR A 150 -0.65 0.18 -9.02
N ILE A 151 0.62 -0.06 -9.37
CA ILE A 151 1.71 -0.26 -8.41
C ILE A 151 2.60 0.98 -8.45
N LEU A 152 2.76 1.66 -7.30
CA LEU A 152 3.65 2.79 -7.16
C LEU A 152 4.89 2.37 -6.35
N ARG A 153 6.09 2.66 -6.86
CA ARG A 153 7.38 2.40 -6.23
C ARG A 153 8.05 3.73 -5.85
N PRO A 154 7.63 4.37 -4.75
CA PRO A 154 8.25 5.61 -4.34
C PRO A 154 9.70 5.37 -3.92
N PHE A 155 10.56 6.29 -4.27
CA PHE A 155 11.88 6.44 -3.68
C PHE A 155 11.75 7.01 -2.27
N ASN A 156 12.81 7.60 -1.71
CA ASN A 156 12.74 8.19 -0.39
C ASN A 156 11.77 9.36 -0.35
N VAL A 157 10.64 9.16 0.32
CA VAL A 157 9.64 10.21 0.55
C VAL A 157 10.02 10.95 1.82
N TYR A 158 9.97 12.27 1.78
CA TYR A 158 10.24 13.13 2.93
C TYR A 158 9.20 14.26 3.04
N GLY A 159 9.02 14.79 4.24
CA GLY A 159 8.09 15.89 4.46
C GLY A 159 7.77 16.13 5.93
N THR A 160 6.85 17.06 6.17
CA THR A 160 6.37 17.39 7.51
C THR A 160 5.67 16.18 8.16
N ASN A 161 5.81 16.04 9.49
CA ASN A 161 5.25 14.93 10.27
C ASN A 161 5.87 13.54 9.99
N GLN A 162 7.00 13.47 9.30
CA GLN A 162 7.74 12.23 9.18
C GLN A 162 8.40 11.88 10.52
N SER A 163 8.31 10.60 10.92
CA SER A 163 8.99 10.12 12.13
C SER A 163 10.51 10.25 11.95
N SER A 164 11.18 10.78 12.99
CA SER A 164 12.65 10.90 13.03
C SER A 164 13.40 9.56 12.87
N GLN A 165 12.73 8.45 13.19
CA GLN A 165 13.28 7.10 13.00
C GLN A 165 13.39 6.68 11.53
N ASN A 166 12.67 7.34 10.64
CA ASN A 166 12.67 7.07 9.19
C ASN A 166 13.46 8.13 8.40
N LEU A 167 14.05 9.12 9.08
CA LEU A 167 14.96 10.04 8.44
C LEU A 167 16.30 9.34 8.26
N TYR A 168 16.71 9.09 7.02
CA TYR A 168 18.09 8.75 6.75
C TYR A 168 18.96 9.90 7.27
N LYS A 169 19.83 9.61 8.24
CA LYS A 169 20.89 10.55 8.62
C LYS A 169 21.83 10.60 7.41
N VAL A 170 21.74 11.69 6.68
CA VAL A 170 22.71 12.04 5.66
C VAL A 170 24.02 12.42 6.37
#